data_3c1f1ebdaf0d3451ac3302da5ce75710
#
_entry.id   3c1f1ebdaf0d3451ac3302da5ce75710
#
_cell.length_a   1.000
_cell.length_b   1.000
_cell.length_c   1.000
_cell.angle_alpha   90.00
_cell.angle_beta   90.00
_cell.angle_gamma   90.00
#
_symmetry.space_group_name_H-M   'P 1'
#
loop_
_entity.id
_entity.type
_entity.pdbx_description
1 polymer ?
#
loop_
_entity_poly.entity_id
_entity_poly.type
_entity_poly.pdbx_seq_one_letter_code
_entity_poly.pdbx_strand_id
1 'polypeptide(L)'
;MARGKPGKAQLKMVSDMLSILTDPKDCVSDGTDVRNYGELSGLSAAKRLFADILGCKPEECFIGGNASLTLMYDTVSKAYTHGMIHSESLMVDAPQSFGGYRPGNFDAAF
;
A
#
# COMPACT_ATOMS: atom_id res chain seq x y z
N MET A 1 22.50 -7.89 2.38
CA MET A 1 21.94 -7.22 1.19
C MET A 1 21.99 -5.72 1.41
N ALA A 2 22.60 -4.98 0.49
CA ALA A 2 22.52 -3.52 0.54
C ALA A 2 21.10 -3.12 0.08
N ARG A 3 20.33 -2.51 0.96
CA ARG A 3 19.06 -1.91 0.57
C ARG A 3 19.34 -0.73 -0.36
N GLY A 4 18.71 -0.71 -1.53
CA GLY A 4 18.78 0.43 -2.43
C GLY A 4 18.22 1.67 -1.71
N LYS A 5 19.08 2.67 -1.49
CA LYS A 5 18.65 3.99 -1.01
C LYS A 5 18.82 5.00 -2.13
N PRO A 6 17.85 5.88 -2.36
CA PRO A 6 18.04 6.98 -3.30
C PRO A 6 19.27 7.80 -2.94
N GLY A 7 20.10 8.10 -3.90
CA GLY A 7 21.25 8.98 -3.72
C GLY A 7 20.82 10.45 -3.55
N LYS A 8 21.74 11.28 -3.04
CA LYS A 8 21.47 12.71 -2.77
C LYS A 8 20.95 13.48 -3.99
N ALA A 9 21.47 13.16 -5.19
CA ALA A 9 21.00 13.78 -6.42
C ALA A 9 19.54 13.39 -6.75
N GLN A 10 19.17 12.14 -6.55
CA GLN A 10 17.80 11.65 -6.77
C GLN A 10 16.82 12.29 -5.78
N LEU A 11 17.21 12.41 -4.51
CA LEU A 11 16.40 13.08 -3.49
C LEU A 11 16.21 14.56 -3.80
N LYS A 12 17.23 15.22 -4.39
CA LYS A 12 17.11 16.62 -4.81
C LYS A 12 16.07 16.81 -5.92
N MET A 13 15.91 15.85 -6.83
CA MET A 13 14.89 15.93 -7.89
C MET A 13 13.46 16.01 -7.38
N VAL A 14 13.19 15.42 -6.22
CA VAL A 14 11.86 15.42 -5.60
C VAL A 14 11.68 16.46 -4.51
N SER A 15 12.73 17.27 -4.24
CA SER A 15 12.68 18.27 -3.15
C SER A 15 11.60 19.33 -3.37
N ASP A 16 11.32 19.68 -4.62
CA ASP A 16 10.32 20.68 -4.97
C ASP A 16 8.89 20.22 -4.61
N MET A 17 8.67 18.92 -4.49
CA MET A 17 7.39 18.36 -4.02
C MET A 17 7.03 18.82 -2.61
N LEU A 18 8.02 19.14 -1.77
CA LEU A 18 7.80 19.60 -0.41
C LEU A 18 7.18 21.00 -0.33
N SER A 19 7.20 21.75 -1.42
CA SER A 19 6.68 23.12 -1.50
C SER A 19 5.46 23.27 -2.42
N ILE A 20 4.87 22.16 -2.89
CA ILE A 20 3.70 22.23 -3.79
C ILE A 20 2.44 22.66 -3.04
N LEU A 21 2.27 22.23 -1.79
CA LEU A 21 1.10 22.55 -0.97
C LEU A 21 1.36 23.80 -0.13
N THR A 22 1.22 24.97 -0.73
CA THR A 22 1.52 26.25 -0.07
C THR A 22 0.26 27.03 0.33
N ASP A 23 -0.88 26.75 -0.28
CA ASP A 23 -2.18 27.36 0.02
C ASP A 23 -3.16 26.27 0.50
N PRO A 24 -4.06 26.58 1.45
CA PRO A 24 -5.13 25.65 1.85
C PRO A 24 -5.97 25.07 0.69
N LYS A 25 -6.11 25.79 -0.41
CA LYS A 25 -6.80 25.30 -1.62
C LYS A 25 -6.08 24.15 -2.29
N ASP A 26 -4.75 24.13 -2.22
CA ASP A 26 -3.92 23.08 -2.79
C ASP A 26 -4.10 21.76 -2.03
N CYS A 27 -4.67 21.84 -0.82
CA CYS A 27 -4.95 20.70 0.04
C CYS A 27 -6.33 20.08 -0.20
N VAL A 28 -7.06 20.46 -1.25
CA VAL A 28 -8.38 19.90 -1.57
C VAL A 28 -8.28 19.05 -2.83
N SER A 29 -8.64 17.76 -2.71
CA SER A 29 -8.68 16.81 -3.81
C SER A 29 -10.07 16.20 -3.90
N ASP A 30 -10.74 16.36 -5.06
CA ASP A 30 -12.09 15.85 -5.32
C ASP A 30 -13.11 16.22 -4.22
N GLY A 31 -13.00 17.46 -3.67
CA GLY A 31 -13.85 17.95 -2.59
C GLY A 31 -13.45 17.51 -1.18
N THR A 32 -12.41 16.68 -1.05
CA THR A 32 -11.88 16.21 0.23
C THR A 32 -10.68 17.06 0.64
N ASP A 33 -10.70 17.61 1.84
CA ASP A 33 -9.55 18.29 2.43
C ASP A 33 -8.56 17.25 2.96
N VAL A 34 -7.42 17.11 2.29
CA VAL A 34 -6.40 16.08 2.57
C VAL A 34 -5.71 16.26 3.93
N ARG A 35 -5.91 17.40 4.60
CA ARG A 35 -5.42 17.64 5.96
C ARG A 35 -6.28 16.98 7.02
N ASN A 36 -7.46 16.50 6.64
CA ASN A 36 -8.39 15.84 7.54
C ASN A 36 -8.33 14.31 7.34
N TYR A 37 -8.93 13.58 8.28
CA TYR A 37 -9.10 12.12 8.18
C TYR A 37 -10.45 11.78 7.54
N GLY A 38 -10.63 10.52 7.12
CA GLY A 38 -11.92 10.04 6.60
C GLY A 38 -11.81 9.12 5.39
N GLU A 39 -10.78 9.28 4.60
CA GLU A 39 -10.55 8.46 3.40
C GLU A 39 -9.82 7.16 3.75
N LEU A 40 -10.58 6.16 4.25
CA LEU A 40 -10.03 4.90 4.77
C LEU A 40 -9.20 4.10 3.75
N SER A 41 -9.56 4.17 2.48
CA SER A 41 -8.86 3.43 1.40
C SER A 41 -7.92 4.31 0.57
N GLY A 42 -7.77 5.56 0.96
CA GLY A 42 -6.96 6.56 0.27
C GLY A 42 -7.74 7.46 -0.68
N LEU A 43 -7.15 8.59 -1.02
CA LEU A 43 -7.74 9.60 -1.89
C LEU A 43 -8.04 9.05 -3.28
N SER A 44 -9.18 9.41 -3.85
CA SER A 44 -9.61 8.98 -5.18
C SER A 44 -8.60 9.35 -6.27
N ALA A 45 -7.98 10.52 -6.19
CA ALA A 45 -6.94 10.93 -7.13
C ALA A 45 -5.70 10.03 -7.05
N ALA A 46 -5.26 9.67 -5.83
CA ALA A 46 -4.13 8.76 -5.63
C ALA A 46 -4.47 7.35 -6.14
N LYS A 47 -5.67 6.85 -5.87
CA LYS A 47 -6.13 5.55 -6.37
C LYS A 47 -6.14 5.50 -7.90
N ARG A 48 -6.63 6.54 -8.57
CA ARG A 48 -6.58 6.62 -10.04
C ARG A 48 -5.15 6.58 -10.58
N LEU A 49 -4.26 7.38 -9.99
CA LEU A 49 -2.86 7.42 -10.40
C LEU A 49 -2.17 6.06 -10.26
N PHE A 50 -2.30 5.42 -9.11
CA PHE A 50 -1.64 4.14 -8.88
C PHE A 50 -2.31 2.98 -9.60
N ALA A 51 -3.62 3.01 -9.81
CA ALA A 51 -4.33 2.03 -10.62
C ALA A 51 -3.82 2.04 -12.07
N ASP A 52 -3.61 3.22 -12.64
CA ASP A 52 -3.05 3.39 -13.99
C ASP A 52 -1.63 2.79 -14.09
N ILE A 53 -0.78 3.07 -13.09
CA ILE A 53 0.58 2.52 -13.02
C ILE A 53 0.58 0.99 -12.85
N LEU A 54 -0.34 0.45 -12.05
CA LEU A 54 -0.42 -0.98 -11.73
C LEU A 54 -1.21 -1.79 -12.76
N GLY A 55 -1.97 -1.13 -13.64
CA GLY A 55 -2.82 -1.78 -14.62
C GLY A 55 -4.06 -2.45 -13.99
N CYS A 56 -4.59 -1.90 -12.91
CA CYS A 56 -5.80 -2.37 -12.21
C CYS A 56 -6.85 -1.27 -12.13
N LYS A 57 -8.00 -1.56 -11.52
CA LYS A 57 -9.05 -0.55 -11.32
C LYS A 57 -8.80 0.26 -10.05
N PRO A 58 -9.21 1.53 -9.99
CA PRO A 58 -9.09 2.35 -8.78
C PRO A 58 -9.76 1.72 -7.54
N GLU A 59 -10.85 0.98 -7.73
CA GLU A 59 -11.58 0.28 -6.67
C GLU A 59 -10.78 -0.89 -6.07
N GLU A 60 -9.82 -1.41 -6.83
CA GLU A 60 -8.92 -2.49 -6.41
C GLU A 60 -7.67 -1.96 -5.69
N CYS A 61 -7.49 -0.62 -5.67
CA CYS A 61 -6.36 0.03 -5.01
C CYS A 61 -6.70 0.41 -3.56
N PHE A 62 -5.78 0.11 -2.67
CA PHE A 62 -5.75 0.63 -1.30
C PHE A 62 -4.47 1.43 -1.11
N ILE A 63 -4.61 2.70 -0.75
CA ILE A 63 -3.48 3.60 -0.51
C ILE A 63 -3.22 3.62 1.00
N GLY A 64 -2.18 2.96 1.42
CA GLY A 64 -1.75 2.93 2.80
C GLY A 64 -0.62 3.92 3.11
N GLY A 65 0.04 3.72 4.24
CA GLY A 65 1.21 4.50 4.63
C GLY A 65 2.46 4.17 3.79
N ASN A 66 3.54 4.87 4.07
CA ASN A 66 4.81 4.73 3.35
C ASN A 66 5.66 3.53 3.77
N ALA A 67 5.21 2.73 4.73
CA ALA A 67 5.91 1.56 5.24
C ALA A 67 5.37 0.29 4.56
N SER A 68 5.95 -0.11 3.43
CA SER A 68 5.52 -1.29 2.67
C SER A 68 5.53 -2.58 3.50
N LEU A 69 6.52 -2.75 4.38
CA LEU A 69 6.58 -3.92 5.27
C LEU A 69 5.39 -4.01 6.21
N THR A 70 4.89 -2.89 6.72
CA THR A 70 3.68 -2.86 7.55
C THR A 70 2.45 -3.25 6.74
N LEU A 71 2.29 -2.71 5.53
CA LEU A 71 1.18 -3.06 4.64
C LEU A 71 1.18 -4.56 4.28
N MET A 72 2.35 -5.11 3.98
CA MET A 72 2.51 -6.54 3.70
C MET A 72 2.17 -7.40 4.92
N TYR A 73 2.67 -7.03 6.09
CA TYR A 73 2.37 -7.73 7.33
C TYR A 73 0.87 -7.71 7.63
N ASP A 74 0.23 -6.55 7.53
CA ASP A 74 -1.21 -6.40 7.78
C ASP A 74 -2.04 -7.23 6.80
N THR A 75 -1.66 -7.24 5.53
CA THR A 75 -2.35 -8.02 4.50
C THR A 75 -2.28 -9.51 4.80
N VAL A 76 -1.08 -10.02 5.08
CA VAL A 76 -0.88 -11.45 5.38
C VAL A 76 -1.51 -11.82 6.72
N SER A 77 -1.38 -10.98 7.74
CA SER A 77 -1.98 -11.21 9.05
C SER A 77 -3.51 -11.29 8.95
N LYS A 78 -4.13 -10.40 8.18
CA LYS A 78 -5.58 -10.43 7.95
C LYS A 78 -6.01 -11.67 7.17
N ALA A 79 -5.29 -12.01 6.11
CA ALA A 79 -5.56 -13.24 5.36
C ALA A 79 -5.43 -14.50 6.23
N TYR A 80 -4.43 -14.50 7.13
CA TYR A 80 -4.20 -15.60 8.06
C TYR A 80 -5.30 -15.74 9.12
N THR A 81 -5.75 -14.63 9.70
CA THR A 81 -6.69 -14.62 10.82
C THR A 81 -8.16 -14.52 10.42
N HIS A 82 -8.46 -13.90 9.28
CA HIS A 82 -9.84 -13.63 8.83
C HIS A 82 -10.18 -14.31 7.50
N GLY A 83 -9.19 -14.90 6.84
CA GLY A 83 -9.35 -15.44 5.49
C GLY A 83 -9.37 -14.35 4.41
N MET A 84 -9.53 -14.78 3.18
CA MET A 84 -9.65 -13.89 2.01
C MET A 84 -11.08 -13.96 1.45
N ILE A 85 -11.49 -12.93 0.74
CA ILE A 85 -12.76 -12.94 -0.01
C ILE A 85 -12.73 -14.17 -0.93
N HIS A 86 -13.71 -15.00 -0.89
CA HIS A 86 -13.81 -16.27 -1.62
C HIS A 86 -13.01 -17.45 -1.04
N SER A 87 -12.36 -17.34 0.12
CA SER A 87 -11.81 -18.52 0.78
C SER A 87 -12.87 -19.16 1.68
N GLU A 88 -12.99 -20.49 1.60
CA GLU A 88 -13.92 -21.26 2.43
C GLU A 88 -13.41 -21.42 3.89
N SER A 89 -12.12 -21.20 4.10
CA SER A 89 -11.48 -21.35 5.41
C SER A 89 -10.44 -20.27 5.65
N LEU A 90 -10.10 -20.10 6.93
CA LEU A 90 -8.97 -19.24 7.33
C LEU A 90 -7.66 -19.85 6.82
N MET A 91 -6.67 -19.01 6.54
CA MET A 91 -5.35 -19.48 6.12
C MET A 91 -4.67 -20.37 7.17
N VAL A 92 -5.00 -20.14 8.46
CA VAL A 92 -4.51 -20.94 9.59
C VAL A 92 -5.02 -22.37 9.55
N ASP A 93 -6.22 -22.59 9.01
CA ASP A 93 -6.85 -23.92 8.90
C ASP A 93 -6.56 -24.62 7.58
N ALA A 94 -5.84 -23.96 6.68
CA ALA A 94 -5.47 -24.55 5.40
C ALA A 94 -4.55 -25.77 5.60
N PRO A 95 -4.82 -26.91 4.95
CA PRO A 95 -3.93 -28.07 5.00
C PRO A 95 -2.51 -27.66 4.62
N GLN A 96 -1.51 -28.15 5.35
CA GLN A 96 -0.09 -27.82 5.13
C GLN A 96 0.44 -28.20 3.74
N SER A 97 -0.37 -28.85 2.94
CA SER A 97 -0.11 -29.19 1.55
C SER A 97 -0.34 -28.04 0.54
N PHE A 98 -0.85 -26.89 1.01
CA PHE A 98 -0.98 -25.73 0.14
C PHE A 98 0.41 -25.12 -0.07
N GLY A 99 0.95 -25.45 -1.24
CA GLY A 99 2.26 -25.15 -1.78
C GLY A 99 3.12 -24.10 -1.06
N GLY A 100 3.95 -24.53 -0.16
CA GLY A 100 5.17 -23.81 0.18
C GLY A 100 5.08 -22.64 1.15
N TYR A 101 3.91 -22.22 1.62
CA TYR A 101 3.85 -21.19 2.64
C TYR A 101 4.21 -21.77 4.01
N ARG A 102 5.43 -21.56 4.44
CA ARG A 102 5.85 -21.69 5.84
C ARG A 102 5.91 -20.28 6.45
N PRO A 103 5.32 -20.04 7.64
CA PRO A 103 5.59 -18.82 8.38
C PRO A 103 7.08 -18.74 8.68
N GLY A 104 7.85 -18.06 7.92
CA GLY A 104 9.31 -18.01 7.99
C GLY A 104 9.98 -17.89 6.63
N ASN A 105 9.28 -18.15 5.55
CA ASN A 105 9.78 -17.93 4.18
C ASN A 105 9.39 -16.53 3.62
N PHE A 106 9.10 -15.59 4.51
CA PHE A 106 8.78 -14.21 4.11
C PHE A 106 9.93 -13.54 3.36
N ASP A 107 11.18 -13.99 3.64
CA ASP A 107 12.36 -13.45 2.98
C ASP A 107 12.54 -13.94 1.53
N ALA A 108 11.78 -14.95 1.11
CA ALA A 108 11.93 -15.55 -0.22
C ALA A 108 10.89 -15.07 -1.26
N ALA A 109 9.92 -14.27 -0.85
CA ALA A 109 8.83 -13.80 -1.74
C ALA A 109 9.01 -12.35 -2.21
N PHE A 110 10.13 -11.67 -1.83
CA PHE A 110 10.39 -10.27 -2.18
C PHE A 110 11.83 -10.04 -2.62
#